data_c42a3708dff522d7279c2fcbe3277b8f
#
_entry.id   c42a3708dff522d7279c2fcbe3277b8f
#
_cell.length_a   1.000
_cell.length_b   1.000
_cell.length_c   1.000
_cell.angle_alpha   90.00
_cell.angle_beta   90.00
_cell.angle_gamma   90.00
#
_symmetry.space_group_name_H-M   'P 1'
#
loop_
_entity.id
_entity.type
_entity.pdbx_description
1 polymer ?
#
loop_
_entity_poly.entity_id
_entity_poly.type
_entity_poly.pdbx_seq_one_letter_code
_entity_poly.pdbx_strand_id
1 'polypeptide(L)'
;MPAADTVTFWNDVYLSRPAATNPQPNVRLTEIAAHLPAGDALDLGCGNGGDALWLAGQGWRVTATDVSTVAVERLATLAGARGLADRVVAVQCELSSSFPPGKFDLISAQYLHTPLDLDRAPILRSAAQALRPQGRMLVVDHGSVAPWSWNQDPSIRFPSPQEVAEDIGLDSSTWTVERADVSRRVATGPDGSTAEVADHVLIIRRTA
;
A
#
# COMPACT_ATOMS: atom_id res chain seq x y z
N MET A 1 -10.22 19.50 2.69
CA MET A 1 -11.61 18.95 2.62
C MET A 1 -11.90 18.28 3.96
N PRO A 2 -13.15 18.31 4.50
CA PRO A 2 -13.47 17.59 5.73
C PRO A 2 -13.29 16.08 5.55
N ALA A 3 -12.89 15.37 6.62
CA ALA A 3 -12.65 13.91 6.62
C ALA A 3 -13.85 13.08 6.10
N ALA A 4 -15.07 13.54 6.32
CA ALA A 4 -16.28 12.89 5.80
C ALA A 4 -16.31 12.80 4.28
N ASP A 5 -15.71 13.78 3.59
CA ASP A 5 -15.65 13.78 2.11
C ASP A 5 -14.69 12.73 1.56
N THR A 6 -13.61 12.42 2.29
CA THR A 6 -12.62 11.40 1.88
C THR A 6 -13.24 9.99 1.90
N VAL A 7 -13.96 9.65 2.97
CA VAL A 7 -14.67 8.36 3.09
C VAL A 7 -15.73 8.22 1.99
N THR A 8 -16.56 9.26 1.81
CA THR A 8 -17.61 9.27 0.79
C THR A 8 -17.00 9.13 -0.61
N PHE A 9 -15.97 9.91 -0.93
CA PHE A 9 -15.29 9.86 -2.22
C PHE A 9 -14.80 8.44 -2.55
N TRP A 10 -14.08 7.79 -1.64
CA TRP A 10 -13.53 6.47 -1.90
C TRP A 10 -14.61 5.38 -1.89
N ASN A 11 -15.65 5.50 -1.06
CA ASN A 11 -16.80 4.59 -1.14
C ASN A 11 -17.46 4.64 -2.51
N ASP A 12 -17.68 5.84 -3.06
CA ASP A 12 -18.26 6.02 -4.39
C ASP A 12 -17.37 5.42 -5.49
N VAL A 13 -16.05 5.60 -5.38
CA VAL A 13 -15.07 5.00 -6.30
C VAL A 13 -15.18 3.47 -6.30
N TYR A 14 -15.27 2.83 -5.13
CA TYR A 14 -15.41 1.38 -5.05
C TYR A 14 -16.79 0.90 -5.47
N LEU A 15 -17.85 1.60 -5.11
CA LEU A 15 -19.23 1.25 -5.51
C LEU A 15 -19.44 1.37 -7.02
N SER A 16 -18.79 2.33 -7.68
CA SER A 16 -18.87 2.51 -9.14
C SER A 16 -18.23 1.37 -9.96
N ARG A 17 -17.49 0.47 -9.32
CA ARG A 17 -16.77 -0.64 -9.95
C ARG A 17 -17.26 -1.98 -9.43
N PRO A 18 -17.34 -3.01 -10.28
CA PRO A 18 -17.61 -4.38 -9.81
C PRO A 18 -16.60 -4.79 -8.74
N ALA A 19 -17.05 -5.54 -7.75
CA ALA A 19 -16.15 -6.13 -6.77
C ALA A 19 -15.16 -7.08 -7.47
N ALA A 20 -13.88 -6.92 -7.21
CA ALA A 20 -12.87 -7.83 -7.74
C ALA A 20 -13.03 -9.21 -7.09
N THR A 21 -13.19 -10.25 -7.89
CA THR A 21 -13.32 -11.64 -7.40
C THR A 21 -11.98 -12.30 -7.17
N ASN A 22 -10.95 -11.85 -7.90
CA ASN A 22 -9.58 -12.34 -7.77
C ASN A 22 -8.58 -11.19 -7.90
N PRO A 23 -8.52 -10.28 -6.90
CA PRO A 23 -7.55 -9.20 -6.91
C PRO A 23 -6.13 -9.77 -6.88
N GLN A 24 -5.26 -9.24 -7.75
CA GLN A 24 -3.87 -9.65 -7.81
C GLN A 24 -3.01 -8.79 -6.88
N PRO A 25 -2.00 -9.37 -6.24
CA PRO A 25 -1.05 -8.61 -5.45
C PRO A 25 -0.17 -7.73 -6.33
N ASN A 26 0.38 -6.68 -5.71
CA ASN A 26 1.41 -5.88 -6.35
C ASN A 26 2.68 -6.71 -6.59
N VAL A 27 3.22 -6.61 -7.80
CA VAL A 27 4.41 -7.39 -8.19
C VAL A 27 5.62 -7.05 -7.29
N ARG A 28 5.78 -5.78 -6.88
CA ARG A 28 6.90 -5.38 -6.01
C ARG A 28 6.78 -5.95 -4.61
N LEU A 29 5.55 -6.03 -4.09
CA LEU A 29 5.31 -6.71 -2.83
C LEU A 29 5.69 -8.18 -2.91
N THR A 30 5.25 -8.90 -3.95
CA THR A 30 5.53 -10.33 -4.09
C THR A 30 7.02 -10.61 -4.25
N GLU A 31 7.75 -9.80 -5.05
CA GLU A 31 9.21 -9.90 -5.22
C GLU A 31 9.96 -9.79 -3.88
N ILE A 32 9.51 -8.92 -2.99
CA ILE A 32 10.21 -8.63 -1.73
C ILE A 32 9.75 -9.57 -0.63
N ALA A 33 8.44 -9.67 -0.42
CA ALA A 33 7.87 -10.39 0.72
C ALA A 33 7.97 -11.92 0.57
N ALA A 34 8.12 -12.46 -0.65
CA ALA A 34 8.32 -13.90 -0.86
C ALA A 34 9.58 -14.46 -0.17
N HIS A 35 10.54 -13.61 0.12
CA HIS A 35 11.82 -14.01 0.76
C HIS A 35 11.88 -13.67 2.26
N LEU A 36 10.82 -13.07 2.81
CA LEU A 36 10.75 -12.73 4.22
C LEU A 36 10.05 -13.82 5.03
N PRO A 37 10.48 -14.08 6.26
CA PRO A 37 9.74 -14.96 7.15
C PRO A 37 8.37 -14.35 7.47
N ALA A 38 7.31 -15.14 7.38
CA ALA A 38 5.97 -14.69 7.71
C ALA A 38 5.85 -14.26 9.18
N GLY A 39 5.20 -13.16 9.42
CA GLY A 39 4.99 -12.54 10.74
C GLY A 39 3.70 -11.72 10.73
N ASP A 40 3.71 -10.57 11.40
CA ASP A 40 2.62 -9.60 11.37
C ASP A 40 2.86 -8.55 10.28
N ALA A 41 1.90 -8.37 9.38
CA ALA A 41 1.95 -7.37 8.32
C ALA A 41 0.85 -6.32 8.47
N LEU A 42 1.17 -5.08 8.07
CA LEU A 42 0.22 -3.99 7.93
C LEU A 42 0.16 -3.56 6.46
N ASP A 43 -1.04 -3.55 5.89
CA ASP A 43 -1.30 -3.07 4.53
C ASP A 43 -2.06 -1.74 4.60
N LEU A 44 -1.42 -0.66 4.16
CA LEU A 44 -1.94 0.70 4.20
C LEU A 44 -2.61 1.05 2.86
N GLY A 45 -3.92 1.28 2.88
CA GLY A 45 -4.71 1.50 1.67
C GLY A 45 -4.92 0.19 0.90
N CYS A 46 -5.49 -0.81 1.55
CA CYS A 46 -5.57 -2.17 1.02
C CYS A 46 -6.43 -2.33 -0.25
N GLY A 47 -7.28 -1.37 -0.55
CA GLY A 47 -8.09 -1.36 -1.77
C GLY A 47 -8.90 -2.64 -1.96
N ASN A 48 -8.71 -3.28 -3.10
CA ASN A 48 -9.38 -4.56 -3.42
C ASN A 48 -8.80 -5.77 -2.64
N GLY A 49 -7.77 -5.59 -1.84
CA GLY A 49 -7.23 -6.61 -0.96
C GLY A 49 -6.27 -7.61 -1.60
N GLY A 50 -5.74 -7.34 -2.79
CA GLY A 50 -4.83 -8.26 -3.48
C GLY A 50 -3.58 -8.57 -2.66
N ASP A 51 -2.95 -7.55 -2.11
CA ASP A 51 -1.74 -7.65 -1.30
C ASP A 51 -2.02 -8.36 0.03
N ALA A 52 -3.07 -7.95 0.75
CA ALA A 52 -3.47 -8.56 2.02
C ALA A 52 -3.79 -10.05 1.88
N LEU A 53 -4.57 -10.42 0.86
CA LEU A 53 -4.94 -11.82 0.60
C LEU A 53 -3.74 -12.68 0.21
N TRP A 54 -2.83 -12.12 -0.60
CA TRP A 54 -1.61 -12.83 -0.98
C TRP A 54 -0.70 -13.05 0.23
N LEU A 55 -0.43 -12.02 1.04
CA LEU A 55 0.35 -12.13 2.27
C LEU A 55 -0.24 -13.18 3.21
N ALA A 56 -1.56 -13.14 3.44
CA ALA A 56 -2.24 -14.13 4.28
C ALA A 56 -2.09 -15.55 3.75
N GLY A 57 -2.15 -15.73 2.42
CA GLY A 57 -1.87 -17.00 1.74
C GLY A 57 -0.44 -17.49 1.91
N GLN A 58 0.53 -16.58 2.11
CA GLN A 58 1.93 -16.89 2.44
C GLN A 58 2.16 -17.10 3.95
N GLY A 59 1.10 -17.06 4.75
CA GLY A 59 1.18 -17.36 6.19
C GLY A 59 1.27 -16.13 7.10
N TRP A 60 1.27 -14.90 6.55
CA TRP A 60 1.27 -13.68 7.34
C TRP A 60 -0.06 -13.47 8.10
N ARG A 61 0.00 -12.83 9.26
CA ARG A 61 -1.16 -12.23 9.92
C ARG A 61 -1.24 -10.78 9.46
N VAL A 62 -2.30 -10.43 8.75
CA VAL A 62 -2.41 -9.14 8.06
C VAL A 62 -3.46 -8.27 8.73
N THR A 63 -3.06 -7.07 9.16
CA THR A 63 -3.97 -5.96 9.40
C THR A 63 -4.01 -5.14 8.11
N ALA A 64 -5.17 -5.05 7.47
CA ALA A 64 -5.36 -4.32 6.22
C ALA A 64 -6.28 -3.12 6.45
N THR A 65 -5.82 -1.93 6.09
CA THR A 65 -6.56 -0.69 6.35
C THR A 65 -6.92 0.02 5.05
N ASP A 66 -8.12 0.58 5.02
CA ASP A 66 -8.55 1.51 3.98
C ASP A 66 -9.48 2.56 4.58
N VAL A 67 -9.55 3.73 3.99
CA VAL A 67 -10.52 4.77 4.37
C VAL A 67 -11.94 4.39 3.98
N SER A 68 -12.09 3.58 2.92
CA SER A 68 -13.36 3.11 2.40
C SER A 68 -13.90 1.91 3.18
N THR A 69 -15.10 2.06 3.75
CA THR A 69 -15.84 0.94 4.35
C THR A 69 -16.17 -0.14 3.32
N VAL A 70 -16.45 0.26 2.08
CA VAL A 70 -16.76 -0.66 0.97
C VAL A 70 -15.55 -1.54 0.63
N ALA A 71 -14.34 -0.98 0.59
CA ALA A 71 -13.12 -1.75 0.35
C ALA A 71 -12.87 -2.77 1.47
N VAL A 72 -12.99 -2.32 2.72
CA VAL A 72 -12.82 -3.16 3.92
C VAL A 72 -13.80 -4.34 3.95
N GLU A 73 -15.09 -4.08 3.70
CA GLU A 73 -16.13 -5.12 3.68
C GLU A 73 -15.92 -6.13 2.55
N ARG A 74 -15.51 -5.67 1.36
CA ARG A 74 -15.16 -6.54 0.23
C ARG A 74 -13.98 -7.43 0.55
N LEU A 75 -12.92 -6.88 1.14
CA LEU A 75 -11.76 -7.66 1.57
C LEU A 75 -12.14 -8.70 2.62
N ALA A 76 -12.89 -8.32 3.66
CA ALA A 76 -13.34 -9.25 4.69
C ALA A 76 -14.16 -10.41 4.11
N THR A 77 -15.07 -10.11 3.16
CA THR A 77 -15.86 -11.10 2.44
C THR A 77 -14.98 -12.07 1.64
N LEU A 78 -14.00 -11.54 0.89
CA LEU A 78 -13.07 -12.36 0.11
C LEU A 78 -12.16 -13.21 1.00
N ALA A 79 -11.67 -12.67 2.11
CA ALA A 79 -10.88 -13.41 3.09
C ALA A 79 -11.67 -14.59 3.67
N GLY A 80 -12.95 -14.36 4.04
CA GLY A 80 -13.85 -15.43 4.48
C GLY A 80 -14.06 -16.50 3.42
N ALA A 81 -14.35 -16.11 2.19
CA ALA A 81 -14.57 -17.05 1.08
C ALA A 81 -13.33 -17.87 0.71
N ARG A 82 -12.13 -17.39 1.04
CA ARG A 82 -10.85 -18.09 0.79
C ARG A 82 -10.31 -18.85 2.01
N GLY A 83 -11.04 -18.88 3.13
CA GLY A 83 -10.58 -19.51 4.38
C GLY A 83 -9.40 -18.78 5.03
N LEU A 84 -9.30 -17.47 4.86
CA LEU A 84 -8.25 -16.61 5.39
C LEU A 84 -8.75 -15.63 6.47
N ALA A 85 -9.98 -15.79 6.95
CA ALA A 85 -10.61 -14.89 7.91
C ALA A 85 -9.87 -14.83 9.27
N ASP A 86 -9.16 -15.86 9.64
CA ASP A 86 -8.32 -15.94 10.84
C ASP A 86 -6.95 -15.23 10.68
N ARG A 87 -6.59 -14.86 9.45
CA ARG A 87 -5.31 -14.23 9.11
C ARG A 87 -5.43 -12.80 8.61
N VAL A 88 -6.63 -12.35 8.21
CA VAL A 88 -6.85 -11.01 7.69
C VAL A 88 -7.84 -10.27 8.57
N VAL A 89 -7.38 -9.18 9.17
CA VAL A 89 -8.22 -8.22 9.89
C VAL A 89 -8.32 -6.97 9.03
N ALA A 90 -9.48 -6.75 8.41
CA ALA A 90 -9.75 -5.57 7.60
C ALA A 90 -10.38 -4.48 8.48
N VAL A 91 -9.79 -3.27 8.48
CA VAL A 91 -10.17 -2.16 9.38
C VAL A 91 -10.36 -0.89 8.58
N GLN A 92 -11.51 -0.25 8.72
CA GLN A 92 -11.69 1.10 8.21
C GLN A 92 -10.83 2.06 9.05
N CYS A 93 -9.95 2.80 8.40
CA CYS A 93 -9.02 3.70 9.06
C CYS A 93 -8.70 4.91 8.18
N GLU A 94 -8.94 6.10 8.71
CA GLU A 94 -8.49 7.33 8.09
C GLU A 94 -7.11 7.69 8.62
N LEU A 95 -6.08 7.38 7.83
CA LEU A 95 -4.67 7.48 8.22
C LEU A 95 -4.20 8.91 8.51
N SER A 96 -4.91 9.92 8.04
CA SER A 96 -4.63 11.33 8.35
C SER A 96 -4.96 11.70 9.81
N SER A 97 -5.85 10.97 10.46
CA SER A 97 -6.34 11.26 11.81
C SER A 97 -6.12 10.13 12.81
N SER A 98 -5.87 8.92 12.33
CA SER A 98 -5.69 7.72 13.18
C SER A 98 -4.68 6.75 12.55
N PHE A 99 -4.09 5.89 13.36
CA PHE A 99 -3.18 4.85 12.90
C PHE A 99 -3.50 3.53 13.61
N PRO A 100 -3.51 2.38 12.91
CA PRO A 100 -3.83 1.09 13.52
C PRO A 100 -2.80 0.73 14.60
N PRO A 101 -3.25 0.26 15.78
CA PRO A 101 -2.35 -0.15 16.85
C PRO A 101 -1.60 -1.43 16.47
N GLY A 102 -0.39 -1.59 17.02
CA GLY A 102 0.39 -2.80 16.85
C GLY A 102 1.85 -2.56 16.51
N LYS A 103 2.57 -3.66 16.36
CA LYS A 103 3.95 -3.72 15.87
C LYS A 103 4.04 -4.78 14.78
N PHE A 104 4.74 -4.46 13.70
CA PHE A 104 4.71 -5.23 12.46
C PHE A 104 6.12 -5.61 12.02
N ASP A 105 6.22 -6.75 11.36
CA ASP A 105 7.44 -7.24 10.72
C ASP A 105 7.54 -6.71 9.28
N LEU A 106 6.38 -6.46 8.64
CA LEU A 106 6.25 -5.86 7.33
C LEU A 106 5.16 -4.79 7.33
N ILE A 107 5.45 -3.63 6.77
CA ILE A 107 4.42 -2.62 6.45
C ILE A 107 4.49 -2.33 4.95
N SER A 108 3.35 -2.40 4.28
CA SER A 108 3.20 -2.16 2.85
C SER A 108 2.34 -0.92 2.60
N ALA A 109 2.79 -0.03 1.74
CA ALA A 109 2.04 1.10 1.22
C ALA A 109 2.18 1.10 -0.31
N GLN A 110 1.22 0.50 -1.02
CA GLN A 110 1.25 0.36 -2.47
C GLN A 110 0.32 1.38 -3.11
N TYR A 111 0.91 2.35 -3.82
CA TYR A 111 0.17 3.43 -4.48
C TYR A 111 -0.83 4.13 -3.55
N LEU A 112 -0.37 4.41 -2.33
CA LEU A 112 -1.15 5.15 -1.32
C LEU A 112 -1.29 6.62 -1.76
N HIS A 113 -2.11 6.84 -2.77
CA HIS A 113 -2.39 8.14 -3.39
C HIS A 113 -3.89 8.42 -3.38
N THR A 114 -4.21 9.70 -3.35
CA THR A 114 -5.58 10.20 -3.47
C THR A 114 -5.57 11.51 -4.27
N PRO A 115 -6.61 11.83 -5.05
CA PRO A 115 -6.77 13.15 -5.65
C PRO A 115 -7.14 14.22 -4.62
N LEU A 116 -7.42 13.81 -3.38
CA LEU A 116 -7.67 14.69 -2.24
C LEU A 116 -6.36 14.99 -1.53
N ASP A 117 -6.34 16.02 -0.69
CA ASP A 117 -5.17 16.36 0.10
C ASP A 117 -4.86 15.24 1.10
N LEU A 118 -3.64 14.69 1.01
CA LEU A 118 -3.11 13.70 1.93
C LEU A 118 -1.64 13.98 2.21
N ASP A 119 -1.35 14.44 3.42
CA ASP A 119 0.04 14.52 3.88
C ASP A 119 0.53 13.12 4.26
N ARG A 120 1.30 12.50 3.35
CA ARG A 120 1.78 11.13 3.49
C ARG A 120 2.96 11.01 4.46
N ALA A 121 3.76 12.05 4.61
CA ALA A 121 4.99 11.99 5.39
C ALA A 121 4.75 11.63 6.87
N PRO A 122 3.80 12.25 7.60
CA PRO A 122 3.44 11.83 8.96
C PRO A 122 2.90 10.39 9.03
N ILE A 123 2.12 9.95 8.03
CA ILE A 123 1.57 8.60 7.96
C ILE A 123 2.70 7.58 7.83
N LEU A 124 3.61 7.78 6.88
CA LEU A 124 4.75 6.88 6.65
C LEU A 124 5.74 6.91 7.83
N ARG A 125 5.89 8.05 8.51
CA ARG A 125 6.67 8.13 9.75
C ARG A 125 6.05 7.31 10.88
N SER A 126 4.73 7.38 11.05
CA SER A 126 4.00 6.55 12.02
C SER A 126 4.12 5.06 11.68
N ALA A 127 4.06 4.73 10.39
CA ALA A 127 4.28 3.37 9.89
C ALA A 127 5.70 2.87 10.23
N ALA A 128 6.73 3.65 9.94
CA ALA A 128 8.10 3.28 10.30
C ALA A 128 8.25 3.03 11.81
N GLN A 129 7.67 3.89 12.66
CA GLN A 129 7.69 3.72 14.12
C GLN A 129 6.94 2.48 14.60
N ALA A 130 5.97 1.97 13.82
CA ALA A 130 5.24 0.76 14.11
C ALA A 130 5.97 -0.53 13.70
N LEU A 131 7.11 -0.44 13.04
CA LEU A 131 7.95 -1.60 12.75
C LEU A 131 8.57 -2.19 14.02
N ARG A 132 8.70 -3.51 14.07
CA ARG A 132 9.59 -4.19 15.01
C ARG A 132 11.06 -4.00 14.61
N PRO A 133 12.01 -4.22 15.51
CA PRO A 133 13.42 -4.36 15.12
C PRO A 133 13.56 -5.39 13.99
N GLN A 134 14.35 -5.05 12.96
CA GLN A 134 14.52 -5.81 11.71
C GLN A 134 13.30 -5.82 10.77
N GLY A 135 12.15 -5.24 11.17
CA GLY A 135 10.98 -5.07 10.32
C GLY A 135 11.24 -4.13 9.14
N ARG A 136 10.50 -4.30 8.07
CA ARG A 136 10.62 -3.54 6.82
C ARG A 136 9.35 -2.79 6.48
N MET A 137 9.52 -1.58 5.97
CA MET A 137 8.46 -0.84 5.30
C MET A 137 8.77 -0.77 3.81
N LEU A 138 7.82 -1.19 2.99
CA LEU A 138 7.84 -1.12 1.54
C LEU A 138 6.85 -0.05 1.09
N VAL A 139 7.35 0.97 0.43
CA VAL A 139 6.54 1.99 -0.24
C VAL A 139 6.76 1.85 -1.74
N VAL A 140 5.66 1.72 -2.49
CA VAL A 140 5.69 1.70 -3.96
C VAL A 140 4.77 2.78 -4.48
N ASP A 141 5.32 3.63 -5.32
CA ASP A 141 4.62 4.74 -5.94
C ASP A 141 4.71 4.67 -7.47
N HIS A 142 3.85 5.41 -8.15
CA HIS A 142 4.01 5.61 -9.59
C HIS A 142 5.30 6.38 -9.87
N GLY A 143 6.08 5.91 -10.84
CA GLY A 143 7.25 6.63 -11.38
C GLY A 143 7.02 7.11 -12.82
N SER A 144 5.87 6.75 -13.42
CA SER A 144 5.44 7.20 -14.74
C SER A 144 3.93 7.20 -14.87
N VAL A 145 3.41 8.01 -15.80
CA VAL A 145 2.00 7.98 -16.20
C VAL A 145 1.80 6.83 -17.18
N ALA A 146 0.89 5.91 -16.88
CA ALA A 146 0.53 4.84 -17.80
C ALA A 146 -0.32 5.40 -18.98
N PRO A 147 -0.21 4.85 -20.20
CA PRO A 147 -0.99 5.35 -21.36
C PRO A 147 -2.52 5.32 -21.14
N TRP A 148 -3.01 4.44 -20.29
CA TRP A 148 -4.43 4.31 -19.94
C TRP A 148 -4.82 5.09 -18.67
N SER A 149 -3.92 5.86 -18.11
CA SER A 149 -4.26 6.72 -16.98
C SER A 149 -5.29 7.77 -17.42
N TRP A 150 -6.29 8.01 -16.56
CA TRP A 150 -7.27 9.06 -16.80
C TRP A 150 -6.65 10.47 -16.81
N ASN A 151 -5.52 10.64 -16.14
CA ASN A 151 -4.78 11.89 -16.12
C ASN A 151 -3.49 11.73 -16.92
N GLN A 152 -3.37 12.47 -18.02
CA GLN A 152 -2.24 12.49 -18.95
C GLN A 152 -1.50 13.83 -18.89
N ASP A 153 -1.67 14.61 -17.81
CA ASP A 153 -0.98 15.87 -17.62
C ASP A 153 0.54 15.63 -17.59
N PRO A 154 1.32 16.18 -18.56
CA PRO A 154 2.76 15.97 -18.61
C PRO A 154 3.51 16.67 -17.46
N SER A 155 2.86 17.56 -16.73
CA SER A 155 3.45 18.24 -15.57
C SER A 155 3.37 17.43 -14.27
N ILE A 156 2.67 16.28 -14.28
CA ILE A 156 2.62 15.41 -13.10
C ILE A 156 4.02 14.98 -12.71
N ARG A 157 4.37 15.28 -11.47
CA ARG A 157 5.60 14.85 -10.85
C ARG A 157 5.30 13.82 -9.76
N PHE A 158 5.98 12.69 -9.85
CA PHE A 158 5.99 11.69 -8.80
C PHE A 158 7.25 11.89 -7.95
N PRO A 159 7.15 12.03 -6.62
CA PRO A 159 8.32 12.10 -5.75
C PRO A 159 9.22 10.88 -5.97
N SER A 160 10.52 11.09 -6.04
CA SER A 160 11.49 9.98 -6.10
C SER A 160 11.49 9.21 -4.77
N PRO A 161 11.94 7.96 -4.75
CA PRO A 161 12.07 7.19 -3.51
C PRO A 161 12.97 7.88 -2.47
N GLN A 162 14.00 8.60 -2.93
CA GLN A 162 14.89 9.38 -2.07
C GLN A 162 14.17 10.56 -1.41
N GLU A 163 13.39 11.32 -2.19
CA GLU A 163 12.57 12.42 -1.66
C GLU A 163 11.55 11.92 -0.63
N VAL A 164 10.90 10.77 -0.89
CA VAL A 164 9.98 10.15 0.07
C VAL A 164 10.72 9.77 1.36
N ALA A 165 11.93 9.19 1.27
CA ALA A 165 12.73 8.84 2.44
C ALA A 165 13.16 10.09 3.25
N GLU A 166 13.53 11.17 2.56
CA GLU A 166 13.87 12.46 3.18
C GLU A 166 12.67 13.09 3.89
N ASP A 167 11.48 13.07 3.27
CA ASP A 167 10.24 13.62 3.83
C ASP A 167 9.79 12.85 5.09
N ILE A 168 10.01 11.52 5.13
CA ILE A 168 9.76 10.72 6.32
C ILE A 168 10.68 11.17 7.47
N GLY A 169 11.91 11.56 7.18
CA GLY A 169 12.84 12.15 8.15
C GLY A 169 13.22 11.20 9.28
N LEU A 170 13.58 9.95 8.96
CA LEU A 170 13.98 8.95 9.94
C LEU A 170 15.45 9.09 10.35
N ASP A 171 15.72 8.84 11.63
CA ASP A 171 17.08 8.82 12.17
C ASP A 171 17.87 7.63 11.62
N SER A 172 18.97 7.91 10.92
CA SER A 172 19.84 6.89 10.32
C SER A 172 20.54 5.96 11.33
N SER A 173 20.53 6.31 12.62
CA SER A 173 21.02 5.40 13.67
C SER A 173 20.08 4.23 13.94
N THR A 174 18.79 4.39 13.61
CA THR A 174 17.73 3.43 13.92
C THR A 174 17.11 2.81 12.66
N TRP A 175 17.20 3.49 11.51
CA TRP A 175 16.67 3.03 10.24
C TRP A 175 17.71 3.03 9.14
N THR A 176 17.60 2.05 8.24
CA THR A 176 18.44 1.94 7.04
C THR A 176 17.54 1.92 5.81
N VAL A 177 17.85 2.74 4.83
CA VAL A 177 17.27 2.61 3.48
C VAL A 177 17.98 1.46 2.79
N GLU A 178 17.27 0.34 2.59
CA GLU A 178 17.80 -0.85 1.89
C GLU A 178 17.67 -0.71 0.37
N ARG A 179 16.65 0.01 -0.08
CA ARG A 179 16.37 0.23 -1.51
C ARG A 179 15.68 1.58 -1.70
N ALA A 180 16.12 2.33 -2.70
CA ALA A 180 15.48 3.55 -3.16
C ALA A 180 15.78 3.72 -4.65
N ASP A 181 14.97 3.09 -5.52
CA ASP A 181 15.21 3.06 -6.96
C ASP A 181 13.95 3.17 -7.80
N VAL A 182 14.15 3.30 -9.10
CA VAL A 182 13.09 3.26 -10.11
C VAL A 182 13.14 1.90 -10.80
N SER A 183 12.06 1.14 -10.68
CA SER A 183 11.93 -0.20 -11.27
C SER A 183 10.93 -0.19 -12.42
N ARG A 184 11.34 -0.65 -13.59
CA ARG A 184 10.48 -0.75 -14.77
C ARG A 184 9.79 -2.11 -14.83
N ARG A 185 8.59 -2.13 -15.38
CA ARG A 185 7.85 -3.37 -15.70
C ARG A 185 6.90 -3.14 -16.87
N VAL A 186 6.52 -4.21 -17.52
CA VAL A 186 5.40 -4.21 -18.44
C VAL A 186 4.10 -4.33 -17.62
N ALA A 187 3.19 -3.38 -17.80
CA ALA A 187 1.86 -3.41 -17.20
C ALA A 187 0.80 -3.59 -18.28
N THR A 188 -0.35 -4.15 -17.89
CA THR A 188 -1.50 -4.35 -18.78
C THR A 188 -2.61 -3.39 -18.38
N GLY A 189 -3.10 -2.66 -19.35
CA GLY A 189 -4.23 -1.74 -19.20
C GLY A 189 -5.59 -2.45 -19.15
N PRO A 190 -6.66 -1.69 -18.82
CA PRO A 190 -8.02 -2.23 -18.73
C PRO A 190 -8.55 -2.82 -20.05
N ASP A 191 -8.03 -2.36 -21.18
CA ASP A 191 -8.37 -2.82 -22.54
C ASP A 191 -7.48 -3.98 -23.02
N GLY A 192 -6.56 -4.47 -22.18
CA GLY A 192 -5.61 -5.51 -22.51
C GLY A 192 -4.35 -5.00 -23.22
N SER A 193 -4.24 -3.71 -23.52
CA SER A 193 -3.00 -3.12 -24.04
C SER A 193 -1.86 -3.21 -23.03
N THR A 194 -0.62 -3.29 -23.51
CA THR A 194 0.55 -3.35 -22.63
C THR A 194 1.47 -2.16 -22.87
N ALA A 195 2.08 -1.65 -21.79
CA ALA A 195 3.10 -0.63 -21.87
C ALA A 195 4.14 -0.80 -20.77
N GLU A 196 5.34 -0.29 -21.02
CA GLU A 196 6.35 -0.15 -19.97
C GLU A 196 5.95 1.00 -19.05
N VAL A 197 5.93 0.73 -17.74
CA VAL A 197 5.71 1.71 -16.69
C VAL A 197 6.84 1.64 -15.67
N ALA A 198 7.03 2.73 -14.95
CA ALA A 198 8.00 2.82 -13.86
C ALA A 198 7.27 2.82 -12.51
N ASP A 199 7.81 2.08 -11.57
CA ASP A 199 7.45 2.14 -10.15
C ASP A 199 8.63 2.76 -9.38
N HIS A 200 8.36 3.68 -8.49
CA HIS A 200 9.29 4.14 -7.48
C HIS A 200 9.23 3.19 -6.28
N VAL A 201 10.35 2.62 -5.89
CA VAL A 201 10.42 1.61 -4.83
C VAL A 201 11.32 2.08 -3.71
N LEU A 202 10.76 2.18 -2.49
CA LEU A 202 11.50 2.49 -1.27
C LEU A 202 11.34 1.33 -0.28
N ILE A 203 12.45 0.81 0.23
CA ILE A 203 12.47 -0.15 1.33
C ILE A 203 13.29 0.43 2.48
N ILE A 204 12.65 0.55 3.62
CA ILE A 204 13.28 0.99 4.86
C ILE A 204 13.23 -0.15 5.87
N ARG A 205 14.35 -0.43 6.53
CA ARG A 205 14.44 -1.40 7.60
C ARG A 205 14.73 -0.72 8.93
N ARG A 206 14.00 -1.11 9.96
CA ARG A 206 14.34 -0.74 11.34
C ARG A 206 15.50 -1.60 11.84
N THR A 207 16.58 -0.98 12.35
CA THR A 207 17.79 -1.70 12.81
C THR A 207 17.73 -2.06 14.29
N ALA A 208 17.08 -1.25 15.12
CA ALA A 208 16.97 -1.41 16.57
C ALA A 208 15.56 -1.10 17.10
#